data_b150e851b597c0cf8019191468c0a8f1
#
_entry.id   b150e851b597c0cf8019191468c0a8f1
#
_cell.length_a   1.000
_cell.length_b   1.000
_cell.length_c   1.000
_cell.angle_alpha   90.00
_cell.angle_beta   90.00
_cell.angle_gamma   90.00
#
_symmetry.space_group_name_H-M   'P 1'
#
loop_
_entity.id
_entity.type
_entity.pdbx_description
1 polymer ?
#
loop_
_entity_poly.entity_id
_entity_poly.type
_entity_poly.pdbx_seq_one_letter_code
_entity_poly.pdbx_strand_id
1 'polypeptide(L)'
;MSENSATRVLEDGQIRAFDDGRIPASDLRPLLAAMTAARDGDFTKVPETGHGLVADLSAAFNQIIDRSTHFNTEVQRVRRELVRHGRLDERLSASPGQGSWTTRVNEVNQLLDALVAPAANATRVLDAVAGGDLTQRVDLHDGNRQLRGDLRRLGRAVNKMVDQLSLFTGEVTRVAREVGTEGRLGGRAKVQGLSGSWRDVTEAVNTMASRLTAQVRDIALVTTAVARGDLTRTVTVEATGELLELKLTVNTMVDQLSAFADEVTRVAREVGTEGQLGGRAQVRGVSGVWKDLTDNVNFMASNLTSQVRNIAQVTTAVANGDLSQKITVDAKGEILELKSTINTMVDQLSAFADEVTRVAREVGTEGNLGGRPSTGTRTPSAGTWPAGTRR
;
A
#
# COMPACT_ATOMS: atom_id res chain seq x y z
N MET A 1 38.69 -24.34 -103.45
CA MET A 1 39.98 -24.60 -102.81
C MET A 1 40.11 -23.60 -101.64
N SER A 2 40.56 -24.11 -100.56
CA SER A 2 40.85 -23.37 -99.32
C SER A 2 39.72 -23.22 -98.34
N GLU A 3 39.69 -24.21 -97.56
CA GLU A 3 38.98 -24.28 -96.22
C GLU A 3 39.48 -23.21 -95.30
N ASN A 4 38.54 -22.55 -94.62
CA ASN A 4 38.88 -21.73 -93.50
C ASN A 4 38.07 -22.23 -92.27
N SER A 5 38.67 -23.19 -91.58
CA SER A 5 38.19 -23.67 -90.28
C SER A 5 38.47 -22.57 -89.24
N ALA A 6 37.44 -21.89 -88.75
CA ALA A 6 37.54 -20.97 -87.57
C ALA A 6 37.51 -21.76 -86.32
N THR A 7 38.69 -21.94 -85.71
CA THR A 7 38.86 -22.56 -84.40
C THR A 7 38.68 -21.49 -83.30
N ARG A 8 37.69 -21.66 -82.45
CA ARG A 8 37.51 -20.83 -81.23
C ARG A 8 37.82 -21.67 -79.98
N VAL A 9 38.82 -21.27 -79.22
CA VAL A 9 39.22 -21.89 -77.95
C VAL A 9 38.29 -21.39 -76.84
N LEU A 10 37.59 -22.26 -76.18
CA LEU A 10 36.89 -21.99 -74.91
C LEU A 10 37.76 -22.50 -73.74
N GLU A 11 37.68 -21.85 -72.57
CA GLU A 11 38.59 -21.96 -71.41
C GLU A 11 38.70 -23.31 -70.71
N ASP A 12 38.25 -24.42 -71.30
CA ASP A 12 38.46 -25.77 -70.78
C ASP A 12 39.06 -26.75 -71.75
N GLY A 13 39.82 -26.25 -72.69
CA GLY A 13 40.85 -27.07 -73.47
C GLY A 13 40.35 -28.15 -74.39
N GLN A 14 39.09 -28.24 -74.73
CA GLN A 14 38.56 -29.16 -75.73
C GLN A 14 37.92 -28.47 -76.91
N ILE A 15 38.65 -28.43 -77.99
CA ILE A 15 38.16 -28.04 -79.33
C ILE A 15 37.40 -29.24 -79.90
N ARG A 16 36.07 -29.12 -80.11
CA ARG A 16 35.33 -30.05 -80.90
C ARG A 16 35.13 -29.45 -82.26
N ALA A 17 35.56 -30.12 -83.31
CA ALA A 17 35.33 -29.74 -84.70
C ALA A 17 33.84 -29.79 -85.02
N PHE A 18 33.32 -28.69 -85.57
CA PHE A 18 31.95 -28.65 -86.10
C PHE A 18 31.90 -29.41 -87.45
N ASP A 19 31.13 -30.47 -87.49
CA ASP A 19 30.71 -31.15 -88.70
C ASP A 19 29.66 -30.30 -89.39
N ASP A 20 29.77 -30.21 -90.74
CA ASP A 20 28.93 -29.41 -91.66
C ASP A 20 27.68 -28.74 -91.10
N GLY A 21 27.81 -27.61 -90.56
CA GLY A 21 26.98 -26.50 -90.10
C GLY A 21 25.44 -26.47 -90.28
N ARG A 22 24.79 -27.62 -90.42
CA ARG A 22 23.30 -27.67 -90.49
C ARG A 22 22.75 -28.58 -89.40
N ILE A 23 22.28 -27.94 -88.30
CA ILE A 23 21.53 -28.67 -87.29
C ILE A 23 20.11 -28.96 -87.84
N PRO A 24 19.67 -30.22 -87.90
CA PRO A 24 18.33 -30.56 -88.34
C PRO A 24 17.28 -29.86 -87.45
N ALA A 25 16.27 -29.24 -88.09
CA ALA A 25 15.17 -28.58 -87.32
C ALA A 25 14.41 -29.55 -86.47
N SER A 26 14.44 -30.84 -86.68
CA SER A 26 13.91 -31.91 -85.87
C SER A 26 14.56 -31.94 -84.46
N ASP A 27 15.83 -31.68 -84.39
CA ASP A 27 16.64 -31.80 -83.15
C ASP A 27 16.47 -30.58 -82.21
N LEU A 28 16.10 -29.43 -82.80
CA LEU A 28 15.78 -28.22 -82.10
C LEU A 28 14.32 -28.10 -81.64
N ARG A 29 13.38 -28.87 -82.20
CA ARG A 29 11.95 -28.85 -81.82
C ARG A 29 11.71 -29.18 -80.34
N PRO A 30 12.32 -30.19 -79.73
CA PRO A 30 12.12 -30.46 -78.26
C PRO A 30 12.58 -29.31 -77.39
N LEU A 31 13.72 -28.70 -77.71
CA LEU A 31 14.24 -27.54 -76.97
C LEU A 31 13.32 -26.34 -77.12
N LEU A 32 12.87 -26.04 -78.36
CA LEU A 32 11.93 -24.91 -78.58
C LEU A 32 10.58 -25.15 -77.87
N ALA A 33 10.09 -26.39 -77.85
CA ALA A 33 8.84 -26.72 -77.16
C ALA A 33 9.04 -26.53 -75.64
N ALA A 34 10.15 -26.99 -75.05
CA ALA A 34 10.44 -26.80 -73.61
C ALA A 34 10.68 -25.32 -73.25
N MET A 35 11.37 -24.56 -74.11
CA MET A 35 11.53 -23.10 -73.91
C MET A 35 10.16 -22.38 -73.98
N THR A 36 9.27 -22.82 -74.90
CA THR A 36 7.91 -22.28 -74.92
C THR A 36 7.09 -22.65 -73.73
N ALA A 37 7.19 -23.89 -73.24
CA ALA A 37 6.57 -24.35 -71.98
C ALA A 37 7.09 -23.57 -70.77
N ALA A 38 8.43 -23.38 -70.73
CA ALA A 38 9.04 -22.58 -69.63
C ALA A 38 8.61 -21.11 -69.65
N ARG A 39 8.41 -20.51 -70.86
CA ARG A 39 7.83 -19.17 -70.99
C ARG A 39 6.44 -19.09 -70.37
N ASP A 40 5.67 -20.16 -70.53
CA ASP A 40 4.31 -20.23 -69.99
C ASP A 40 4.23 -20.78 -68.57
N GLY A 41 5.39 -21.01 -67.93
CA GLY A 41 5.51 -21.37 -66.49
C GLY A 41 5.71 -22.88 -66.21
N ASP A 42 5.78 -23.70 -67.27
CA ASP A 42 6.07 -25.14 -67.13
C ASP A 42 7.60 -25.40 -67.29
N PHE A 43 8.23 -25.66 -66.15
CA PHE A 43 9.67 -25.85 -66.04
C PHE A 43 10.09 -27.31 -66.28
N THR A 44 9.67 -27.91 -67.41
CA THR A 44 10.04 -29.28 -67.79
C THR A 44 11.43 -29.31 -68.48
N LYS A 45 12.25 -30.24 -68.05
CA LYS A 45 13.59 -30.45 -68.59
C LYS A 45 13.54 -31.11 -69.99
N VAL A 46 14.46 -30.74 -70.85
CA VAL A 46 14.70 -31.40 -72.14
C VAL A 46 15.57 -32.63 -71.92
N PRO A 47 15.27 -33.79 -72.56
CA PRO A 47 16.18 -34.91 -72.53
C PRO A 47 17.55 -34.55 -73.13
N GLU A 48 18.61 -34.87 -72.46
CA GLU A 48 20.00 -34.65 -72.94
C GLU A 48 20.33 -35.71 -74.00
N THR A 49 19.58 -35.72 -75.08
CA THR A 49 19.77 -36.63 -76.23
C THR A 49 20.42 -35.88 -77.35
N GLY A 50 21.56 -36.41 -77.87
CA GLY A 50 22.29 -35.83 -79.01
C GLY A 50 23.74 -35.52 -78.66
N HIS A 51 24.50 -35.10 -79.70
CA HIS A 51 25.90 -34.71 -79.52
C HIS A 51 26.09 -33.30 -80.09
N GLY A 52 27.12 -32.60 -79.62
CA GLY A 52 27.42 -31.26 -80.17
C GLY A 52 26.56 -30.14 -79.59
N LEU A 53 26.34 -29.07 -80.32
CA LEU A 53 25.72 -27.82 -79.88
C LEU A 53 24.29 -27.98 -79.27
N VAL A 54 23.52 -28.96 -79.82
CA VAL A 54 22.16 -29.18 -79.29
C VAL A 54 22.19 -29.75 -77.89
N ALA A 55 23.13 -30.69 -77.58
CA ALA A 55 23.32 -31.19 -76.26
C ALA A 55 23.80 -30.10 -75.27
N ASP A 56 24.73 -29.24 -75.72
CA ASP A 56 25.20 -28.11 -74.92
C ASP A 56 24.12 -27.09 -74.62
N LEU A 57 23.28 -26.77 -75.59
CA LEU A 57 22.11 -25.89 -75.41
C LEU A 57 21.05 -26.48 -74.47
N SER A 58 20.77 -27.80 -74.62
CA SER A 58 19.84 -28.51 -73.77
C SER A 58 20.36 -28.57 -72.31
N ALA A 59 21.63 -28.82 -72.11
CA ALA A 59 22.27 -28.80 -70.78
C ALA A 59 22.23 -27.40 -70.15
N ALA A 60 22.53 -26.34 -70.91
CA ALA A 60 22.46 -24.97 -70.44
C ALA A 60 21.01 -24.57 -70.07
N PHE A 61 20.04 -24.96 -70.90
CA PHE A 61 18.61 -24.74 -70.60
C PHE A 61 18.18 -25.49 -69.33
N ASN A 62 18.53 -26.77 -69.24
CA ASN A 62 18.22 -27.58 -68.06
C ASN A 62 18.83 -26.99 -66.77
N GLN A 63 20.05 -26.43 -66.83
CA GLN A 63 20.60 -25.69 -65.69
C GLN A 63 19.79 -24.47 -65.28
N ILE A 64 19.24 -23.74 -66.26
CA ILE A 64 18.35 -22.59 -66.01
C ILE A 64 17.06 -23.10 -65.33
N ILE A 65 16.47 -24.18 -65.83
CA ILE A 65 15.28 -24.83 -65.24
C ILE A 65 15.55 -25.29 -63.81
N ASP A 66 16.68 -25.98 -63.57
CA ASP A 66 17.06 -26.43 -62.23
C ASP A 66 17.16 -25.26 -61.25
N ARG A 67 17.80 -24.17 -61.66
CA ARG A 67 17.95 -22.98 -60.79
C ARG A 67 16.61 -22.34 -60.52
N SER A 68 15.70 -22.22 -61.49
CA SER A 68 14.37 -21.69 -61.34
C SER A 68 13.50 -22.56 -60.41
N THR A 69 13.56 -23.87 -60.61
CA THR A 69 12.83 -24.85 -59.79
C THR A 69 13.36 -24.87 -58.35
N HIS A 70 14.68 -24.82 -58.16
CA HIS A 70 15.30 -24.73 -56.85
C HIS A 70 14.84 -23.46 -56.12
N PHE A 71 14.86 -22.29 -56.76
CA PHE A 71 14.38 -21.04 -56.20
C PHE A 71 12.92 -21.13 -55.79
N ASN A 72 12.04 -21.64 -56.65
CA ASN A 72 10.63 -21.81 -56.33
C ASN A 72 10.39 -22.75 -55.15
N THR A 73 11.14 -23.87 -55.11
CA THR A 73 11.07 -24.84 -53.99
C THR A 73 11.51 -24.22 -52.69
N GLU A 74 12.58 -23.43 -52.69
CA GLU A 74 13.08 -22.72 -51.53
C GLU A 74 12.07 -21.67 -51.04
N VAL A 75 11.48 -20.90 -51.94
CA VAL A 75 10.41 -19.93 -51.59
C VAL A 75 9.21 -20.65 -50.98
N GLN A 76 8.79 -21.79 -51.51
CA GLN A 76 7.72 -22.61 -50.93
C GLN A 76 8.09 -23.20 -49.56
N ARG A 77 9.35 -23.64 -49.39
CA ARG A 77 9.85 -24.12 -48.12
C ARG A 77 9.78 -23.01 -47.06
N VAL A 78 10.41 -21.88 -47.34
CA VAL A 78 10.43 -20.74 -46.41
C VAL A 78 9.02 -20.23 -46.11
N ARG A 79 8.13 -20.14 -47.13
CA ARG A 79 6.72 -19.79 -46.91
C ARG A 79 6.01 -20.77 -45.98
N ARG A 80 6.27 -22.08 -46.13
CA ARG A 80 5.68 -23.12 -45.27
C ARG A 80 6.15 -22.96 -43.84
N GLU A 81 7.43 -22.77 -43.63
CA GLU A 81 8.03 -22.61 -42.31
C GLU A 81 7.53 -21.33 -41.61
N LEU A 82 7.48 -20.23 -42.34
CA LEU A 82 6.93 -18.94 -41.86
C LEU A 82 5.45 -19.05 -41.48
N VAL A 83 4.61 -19.57 -42.41
CA VAL A 83 3.14 -19.48 -42.28
C VAL A 83 2.59 -20.61 -41.40
N ARG A 84 3.11 -21.86 -41.54
CA ARG A 84 2.58 -23.01 -40.81
C ARG A 84 3.28 -23.23 -39.45
N HIS A 85 4.56 -22.93 -39.38
CA HIS A 85 5.37 -23.23 -38.19
C HIS A 85 5.77 -21.96 -37.40
N GLY A 86 5.52 -20.77 -37.95
CA GLY A 86 5.86 -19.50 -37.32
C GLY A 86 7.36 -19.25 -37.18
N ARG A 87 8.21 -19.98 -37.91
CA ARG A 87 9.65 -19.83 -37.86
C ARG A 87 10.10 -18.62 -38.67
N LEU A 88 10.38 -17.52 -37.93
CA LEU A 88 10.76 -16.25 -38.55
C LEU A 88 12.24 -16.18 -38.94
N ASP A 89 13.05 -17.13 -38.50
CA ASP A 89 14.50 -17.23 -38.77
C ASP A 89 14.85 -17.93 -40.09
N GLU A 90 13.87 -18.54 -40.75
CA GLU A 90 14.10 -19.25 -42.01
C GLU A 90 14.42 -18.31 -43.15
N ARG A 91 15.42 -18.69 -43.96
CA ARG A 91 15.87 -17.93 -45.14
C ARG A 91 16.02 -18.89 -46.32
N LEU A 92 15.99 -18.31 -47.53
CA LEU A 92 16.27 -19.05 -48.74
C LEU A 92 17.76 -19.48 -48.73
N SER A 93 18.01 -20.74 -49.08
CA SER A 93 19.36 -21.25 -49.23
C SER A 93 20.05 -20.60 -50.43
N ALA A 94 21.36 -20.45 -50.36
CA ALA A 94 22.14 -19.93 -51.46
C ALA A 94 21.94 -20.78 -52.72
N SER A 95 21.63 -20.16 -53.85
CA SER A 95 21.56 -20.86 -55.15
C SER A 95 22.94 -21.21 -55.63
N PRO A 96 23.18 -22.44 -56.12
CA PRO A 96 24.45 -22.78 -56.72
C PRO A 96 24.68 -21.88 -57.98
N GLY A 97 25.80 -21.14 -57.99
CA GLY A 97 26.17 -20.25 -59.08
C GLY A 97 26.45 -18.81 -58.65
N GLN A 98 26.96 -18.02 -59.55
CA GLN A 98 27.28 -16.60 -59.36
C GLN A 98 26.30 -15.69 -60.18
N GLY A 99 26.35 -14.41 -59.91
CA GLY A 99 25.57 -13.41 -60.66
C GLY A 99 24.13 -13.23 -60.16
N SER A 100 23.20 -12.94 -61.10
CA SER A 100 21.82 -12.53 -60.77
C SER A 100 20.98 -13.54 -59.98
N TRP A 101 21.33 -14.84 -60.02
CA TRP A 101 20.67 -15.88 -59.22
C TRP A 101 20.92 -15.71 -57.71
N THR A 102 22.17 -15.48 -57.33
CA THR A 102 22.57 -15.23 -55.97
C THR A 102 22.02 -13.88 -55.47
N THR A 103 22.07 -12.86 -56.36
CA THR A 103 21.47 -11.54 -56.05
C THR A 103 20.00 -11.66 -55.71
N ARG A 104 19.22 -12.42 -56.49
CA ARG A 104 17.78 -12.64 -56.26
C ARG A 104 17.49 -13.27 -54.90
N VAL A 105 18.23 -14.29 -54.51
CA VAL A 105 18.13 -14.93 -53.18
C VAL A 105 18.45 -13.95 -52.08
N ASN A 106 19.54 -13.20 -52.22
CA ASN A 106 19.95 -12.19 -51.22
C ASN A 106 18.93 -11.07 -51.09
N GLU A 107 18.34 -10.58 -52.18
CA GLU A 107 17.29 -9.54 -52.14
C GLU A 107 16.04 -10.02 -51.40
N VAL A 108 15.60 -11.27 -51.65
CA VAL A 108 14.47 -11.85 -50.91
C VAL A 108 14.82 -12.03 -49.43
N ASN A 109 16.00 -12.53 -49.11
CA ASN A 109 16.44 -12.66 -47.73
C ASN A 109 16.53 -11.29 -47.03
N GLN A 110 17.04 -10.26 -47.67
CA GLN A 110 17.04 -8.89 -47.14
C GLN A 110 15.63 -8.33 -46.90
N LEU A 111 14.66 -8.63 -47.79
CA LEU A 111 13.25 -8.26 -47.56
C LEU A 111 12.69 -8.97 -46.34
N LEU A 112 12.99 -10.26 -46.17
CA LEU A 112 12.59 -11.03 -44.98
C LEU A 112 13.23 -10.44 -43.71
N ASP A 113 14.52 -10.14 -43.75
CA ASP A 113 15.23 -9.51 -42.62
C ASP A 113 14.60 -8.16 -42.24
N ALA A 114 14.34 -7.33 -43.22
CA ALA A 114 13.75 -6.01 -42.97
C ALA A 114 12.33 -6.07 -42.36
N LEU A 115 11.59 -7.15 -42.56
CA LEU A 115 10.27 -7.36 -41.94
C LEU A 115 10.35 -8.06 -40.60
N VAL A 116 11.20 -9.05 -40.50
CA VAL A 116 11.29 -9.95 -39.34
C VAL A 116 12.05 -9.31 -38.16
N ALA A 117 13.20 -8.67 -38.44
CA ALA A 117 14.05 -8.14 -37.37
C ALA A 117 13.35 -7.10 -36.47
N PRO A 118 12.59 -6.11 -37.01
CA PRO A 118 11.82 -5.19 -36.15
C PRO A 118 10.70 -5.86 -35.36
N ALA A 119 10.03 -6.85 -35.96
CA ALA A 119 8.98 -7.60 -35.27
C ALA A 119 9.55 -8.45 -34.12
N ALA A 120 10.65 -9.16 -34.36
CA ALA A 120 11.34 -9.93 -33.33
C ALA A 120 11.87 -9.02 -32.20
N ASN A 121 12.42 -7.84 -32.53
CA ASN A 121 12.84 -6.86 -31.52
C ASN A 121 11.64 -6.36 -30.70
N ALA A 122 10.50 -6.09 -31.32
CA ALA A 122 9.29 -5.72 -30.60
C ALA A 122 8.81 -6.85 -29.67
N THR A 123 8.81 -8.11 -30.16
CA THR A 123 8.47 -9.28 -29.34
C THR A 123 9.40 -9.40 -28.12
N ARG A 124 10.70 -9.28 -28.32
CA ARG A 124 11.69 -9.34 -27.22
C ARG A 124 11.40 -8.28 -26.14
N VAL A 125 11.06 -7.06 -26.57
CA VAL A 125 10.72 -5.99 -25.60
C VAL A 125 9.42 -6.30 -24.88
N LEU A 126 8.40 -6.83 -25.58
CA LEU A 126 7.13 -7.25 -24.98
C LEU A 126 7.33 -8.38 -23.97
N ASP A 127 8.18 -9.35 -24.27
CA ASP A 127 8.54 -10.43 -23.33
C ASP A 127 9.25 -9.88 -22.09
N ALA A 128 10.17 -8.93 -22.27
CA ALA A 128 10.81 -8.23 -21.16
C ALA A 128 9.80 -7.50 -20.27
N VAL A 129 8.85 -6.79 -20.89
CA VAL A 129 7.75 -6.11 -20.17
C VAL A 129 6.88 -7.12 -19.43
N ALA A 130 6.54 -8.24 -20.04
CA ALA A 130 5.79 -9.31 -19.39
C ALA A 130 6.54 -9.91 -18.18
N GLY A 131 7.87 -9.93 -18.25
CA GLY A 131 8.76 -10.30 -17.14
C GLY A 131 8.98 -9.19 -16.10
N GLY A 132 8.40 -8.00 -16.30
CA GLY A 132 8.54 -6.85 -15.40
C GLY A 132 9.74 -5.94 -15.69
N ASP A 133 10.54 -6.21 -16.72
CA ASP A 133 11.63 -5.32 -17.15
C ASP A 133 11.10 -4.21 -18.06
N LEU A 134 10.93 -3.04 -17.48
CA LEU A 134 10.45 -1.83 -18.17
C LEU A 134 11.60 -0.93 -18.67
N THR A 135 12.83 -1.43 -18.68
CA THR A 135 13.99 -0.67 -19.15
C THR A 135 14.24 -0.82 -20.64
N GLN A 136 13.76 -1.92 -21.23
CA GLN A 136 13.97 -2.27 -22.62
C GLN A 136 13.15 -1.38 -23.57
N ARG A 137 13.73 -1.08 -24.74
CA ARG A 137 13.06 -0.32 -25.79
C ARG A 137 13.28 -1.01 -27.12
N VAL A 138 12.30 -0.87 -28.01
CA VAL A 138 12.44 -1.28 -29.41
C VAL A 138 13.37 -0.28 -30.09
N ASP A 139 14.42 -0.81 -30.73
CA ASP A 139 15.29 0.01 -31.56
C ASP A 139 14.50 0.47 -32.82
N LEU A 140 14.50 1.77 -33.08
CA LEU A 140 13.86 2.36 -34.23
C LEU A 140 14.78 2.47 -35.44
N HIS A 141 15.96 1.82 -35.38
CA HIS A 141 16.94 1.75 -36.45
C HIS A 141 17.16 0.30 -36.87
N ASP A 142 17.46 0.13 -38.14
CA ASP A 142 17.98 -1.10 -38.72
C ASP A 142 19.39 -0.78 -39.24
N GLY A 143 20.40 -1.09 -38.43
CA GLY A 143 21.75 -0.61 -38.67
C GLY A 143 21.80 0.93 -38.71
N ASN A 144 22.28 1.48 -39.85
CA ASN A 144 22.37 2.94 -40.09
C ASN A 144 21.07 3.58 -40.62
N ARG A 145 20.02 2.78 -40.81
CA ARG A 145 18.77 3.29 -41.40
C ARG A 145 17.67 3.37 -40.34
N GLN A 146 17.00 4.51 -40.33
CA GLN A 146 15.81 4.66 -39.46
C GLN A 146 14.64 3.87 -40.05
N LEU A 147 13.95 3.09 -39.22
CA LEU A 147 12.70 2.43 -39.55
C LEU A 147 11.68 3.45 -40.09
N ARG A 148 10.88 3.05 -41.08
CA ARG A 148 9.89 3.93 -41.71
C ARG A 148 8.51 3.26 -41.66
N GLY A 149 7.46 4.03 -42.01
CA GLY A 149 6.10 3.54 -42.14
C GLY A 149 5.58 2.83 -40.88
N ASP A 150 4.91 1.71 -41.11
CA ASP A 150 4.23 0.95 -40.06
C ASP A 150 5.18 0.28 -39.05
N LEU A 151 6.37 -0.13 -39.46
CA LEU A 151 7.38 -0.70 -38.58
C LEU A 151 7.86 0.34 -37.56
N ARG A 152 8.08 1.58 -37.97
CA ARG A 152 8.40 2.67 -37.05
C ARG A 152 7.21 3.00 -36.14
N ARG A 153 5.99 2.94 -36.64
CA ARG A 153 4.77 3.18 -35.86
C ARG A 153 4.62 2.09 -34.76
N LEU A 154 4.84 0.82 -35.14
CA LEU A 154 4.86 -0.29 -34.18
C LEU A 154 5.89 -0.06 -33.07
N GLY A 155 7.16 0.17 -33.41
CA GLY A 155 8.21 0.39 -32.41
C GLY A 155 7.94 1.58 -31.50
N ARG A 156 7.42 2.69 -32.05
CA ARG A 156 7.01 3.85 -31.23
C ARG A 156 5.84 3.54 -30.31
N ALA A 157 4.85 2.76 -30.76
CA ALA A 157 3.71 2.38 -29.94
C ALA A 157 4.14 1.51 -28.75
N VAL A 158 5.01 0.53 -28.99
CA VAL A 158 5.59 -0.31 -27.95
C VAL A 158 6.41 0.55 -26.97
N ASN A 159 7.30 1.41 -27.47
CA ASN A 159 8.11 2.27 -26.60
C ASN A 159 7.25 3.22 -25.76
N LYS A 160 6.22 3.83 -26.34
CA LYS A 160 5.26 4.68 -25.62
C LYS A 160 4.54 3.90 -24.51
N MET A 161 4.14 2.65 -24.78
CA MET A 161 3.51 1.79 -23.78
C MET A 161 4.47 1.50 -22.64
N VAL A 162 5.72 1.14 -22.94
CA VAL A 162 6.75 0.88 -21.93
C VAL A 162 7.03 2.12 -21.08
N ASP A 163 7.14 3.30 -21.70
CA ASP A 163 7.33 4.56 -21.00
C ASP A 163 6.18 4.87 -20.04
N GLN A 164 4.94 4.68 -20.48
CA GLN A 164 3.75 4.89 -19.62
C GLN A 164 3.71 3.90 -18.45
N LEU A 165 4.01 2.62 -18.71
CA LEU A 165 4.10 1.61 -17.65
C LEU A 165 5.19 1.92 -16.63
N SER A 166 6.38 2.31 -17.10
CA SER A 166 7.51 2.66 -16.25
C SER A 166 7.21 3.87 -15.34
N LEU A 167 6.64 4.93 -15.91
CA LEU A 167 6.22 6.10 -15.15
C LEU A 167 5.12 5.78 -14.13
N PHE A 168 4.12 5.00 -14.54
CA PHE A 168 3.03 4.59 -13.67
C PHE A 168 3.53 3.74 -12.49
N THR A 169 4.30 2.68 -12.78
CA THR A 169 4.83 1.80 -11.72
C THR A 169 5.78 2.53 -10.79
N GLY A 170 6.62 3.41 -11.31
CA GLY A 170 7.52 4.24 -10.52
C GLY A 170 6.76 5.16 -9.55
N GLU A 171 5.75 5.87 -10.03
CA GLU A 171 4.96 6.79 -9.22
C GLU A 171 4.07 6.06 -8.18
N VAL A 172 3.44 4.96 -8.57
CA VAL A 172 2.64 4.15 -7.63
C VAL A 172 3.52 3.55 -6.54
N THR A 173 4.69 3.01 -6.91
CA THR A 173 5.67 2.46 -5.96
C THR A 173 6.18 3.55 -5.01
N ARG A 174 6.47 4.75 -5.53
CA ARG A 174 6.88 5.89 -4.71
C ARG A 174 5.80 6.25 -3.68
N VAL A 175 4.55 6.43 -4.13
CA VAL A 175 3.43 6.75 -3.22
C VAL A 175 3.20 5.65 -2.20
N ALA A 176 3.23 4.38 -2.61
CA ALA A 176 3.09 3.24 -1.70
C ALA A 176 4.19 3.21 -0.64
N ARG A 177 5.43 3.50 -1.00
CA ARG A 177 6.57 3.59 -0.06
C ARG A 177 6.44 4.78 0.87
N GLU A 178 6.16 5.98 0.35
CA GLU A 178 5.98 7.19 1.15
C GLU A 178 4.88 7.00 2.20
N VAL A 179 3.71 6.53 1.78
CA VAL A 179 2.55 6.36 2.67
C VAL A 179 2.68 5.11 3.55
N GLY A 180 3.04 3.96 2.97
CA GLY A 180 3.01 2.67 3.65
C GLY A 180 4.26 2.33 4.46
N THR A 181 5.43 2.80 4.05
CA THR A 181 6.70 2.45 4.70
C THR A 181 7.30 3.63 5.48
N GLU A 182 7.28 4.82 4.90
CA GLU A 182 7.88 6.01 5.51
C GLU A 182 6.89 6.80 6.38
N GLY A 183 5.61 6.45 6.34
CA GLY A 183 4.56 7.16 7.07
C GLY A 183 4.36 8.61 6.61
N ARG A 184 4.87 8.97 5.45
CA ARG A 184 4.72 10.32 4.88
C ARG A 184 3.37 10.46 4.21
N LEU A 185 2.43 11.00 4.94
CA LEU A 185 1.07 11.20 4.45
C LEU A 185 0.97 12.42 3.52
N GLY A 186 0.22 12.24 2.40
CA GLY A 186 -0.06 13.32 1.44
C GLY A 186 0.66 13.17 0.09
N GLY A 187 1.43 12.09 -0.12
CA GLY A 187 2.01 11.74 -1.40
C GLY A 187 0.93 11.50 -2.46
N ARG A 188 1.16 12.01 -3.68
CA ARG A 188 0.29 11.79 -4.85
C ARG A 188 1.13 11.33 -6.04
N ALA A 189 0.64 10.35 -6.79
CA ALA A 189 1.23 9.96 -8.06
C ALA A 189 1.00 11.08 -9.11
N LYS A 190 2.08 11.54 -9.71
CA LYS A 190 2.07 12.60 -10.73
C LYS A 190 2.51 12.01 -12.06
N VAL A 191 1.55 11.50 -12.84
CA VAL A 191 1.85 10.93 -14.16
C VAL A 191 1.20 11.79 -15.23
N GLN A 192 2.02 12.43 -16.07
CA GLN A 192 1.55 13.24 -17.19
C GLN A 192 1.34 12.37 -18.43
N GLY A 193 0.34 12.70 -19.25
CA GLY A 193 0.10 12.05 -20.53
C GLY A 193 -0.59 10.67 -20.47
N LEU A 194 -1.06 10.25 -19.28
CA LEU A 194 -1.90 9.06 -19.17
C LEU A 194 -3.31 9.34 -19.66
N SER A 195 -3.92 8.32 -20.30
CA SER A 195 -5.30 8.35 -20.78
C SER A 195 -5.97 7.00 -20.51
N GLY A 196 -7.31 6.98 -20.53
CA GLY A 196 -8.09 5.76 -20.28
C GLY A 196 -7.77 5.13 -18.92
N SER A 197 -7.79 3.81 -18.86
CA SER A 197 -7.67 3.05 -17.63
C SER A 197 -6.43 3.37 -16.77
N TRP A 198 -5.31 3.79 -17.39
CA TRP A 198 -4.11 4.17 -16.65
C TRP A 198 -4.32 5.42 -15.80
N ARG A 199 -5.04 6.41 -16.34
CA ARG A 199 -5.45 7.59 -15.59
C ARG A 199 -6.41 7.23 -14.47
N ASP A 200 -7.40 6.39 -14.76
CA ASP A 200 -8.41 5.98 -13.78
C ASP A 200 -7.77 5.28 -12.56
N VAL A 201 -6.81 4.39 -12.81
CA VAL A 201 -6.05 3.73 -11.73
C VAL A 201 -5.19 4.73 -10.94
N THR A 202 -4.52 5.66 -11.63
CA THR A 202 -3.73 6.72 -10.95
C THR A 202 -4.62 7.60 -10.08
N GLU A 203 -5.80 7.98 -10.56
CA GLU A 203 -6.79 8.77 -9.80
C GLU A 203 -7.35 7.97 -8.61
N ALA A 204 -7.60 6.67 -8.78
CA ALA A 204 -8.00 5.79 -7.69
C ALA A 204 -6.94 5.70 -6.58
N VAL A 205 -5.66 5.51 -6.95
CA VAL A 205 -4.53 5.51 -6.01
C VAL A 205 -4.41 6.86 -5.30
N ASN A 206 -4.53 7.97 -6.01
CA ASN A 206 -4.47 9.30 -5.43
C ASN A 206 -5.65 9.58 -4.48
N THR A 207 -6.84 9.11 -4.83
CA THR A 207 -8.04 9.22 -3.99
C THR A 207 -7.87 8.42 -2.71
N MET A 208 -7.40 7.18 -2.81
CA MET A 208 -7.09 6.31 -1.67
C MET A 208 -6.05 6.97 -0.74
N ALA A 209 -4.92 7.42 -1.28
CA ALA A 209 -3.87 8.08 -0.50
C ALA A 209 -4.35 9.37 0.17
N SER A 210 -5.19 10.16 -0.52
CA SER A 210 -5.76 11.40 0.02
C SER A 210 -6.76 11.13 1.15
N ARG A 211 -7.65 10.15 0.98
CA ARG A 211 -8.63 9.76 2.02
C ARG A 211 -7.92 9.22 3.26
N LEU A 212 -6.99 8.28 3.08
CA LEU A 212 -6.20 7.75 4.19
C LEU A 212 -5.42 8.86 4.93
N THR A 213 -4.82 9.78 4.18
CA THR A 213 -4.12 10.95 4.75
C THR A 213 -5.06 11.80 5.61
N ALA A 214 -6.24 12.13 5.10
CA ALA A 214 -7.21 12.95 5.81
C ALA A 214 -7.68 12.27 7.11
N GLN A 215 -8.00 10.98 7.02
CA GLN A 215 -8.49 10.19 8.15
C GLN A 215 -7.43 10.05 9.26
N VAL A 216 -6.20 9.66 8.91
CA VAL A 216 -5.13 9.50 9.90
C VAL A 216 -4.74 10.84 10.53
N ARG A 217 -4.70 11.93 9.77
CA ARG A 217 -4.42 13.27 10.31
C ARG A 217 -5.51 13.76 11.25
N ASP A 218 -6.77 13.55 10.93
CA ASP A 218 -7.89 13.96 11.79
C ASP A 218 -7.86 13.19 13.12
N ILE A 219 -7.65 11.87 13.08
CA ILE A 219 -7.44 11.06 14.28
C ILE A 219 -6.25 11.56 15.10
N ALA A 220 -5.12 11.85 14.46
CA ALA A 220 -3.92 12.36 15.13
C ALA A 220 -4.15 13.73 15.77
N LEU A 221 -4.93 14.60 15.14
CA LEU A 221 -5.31 15.90 15.70
C LEU A 221 -6.17 15.74 16.96
N VAL A 222 -7.17 14.87 16.91
CA VAL A 222 -8.05 14.61 18.07
C VAL A 222 -7.27 13.96 19.20
N THR A 223 -6.47 12.93 18.93
CA THR A 223 -5.66 12.28 19.98
C THR A 223 -4.63 13.23 20.59
N THR A 224 -4.05 14.14 19.80
CA THR A 224 -3.16 15.19 20.31
C THR A 224 -3.92 16.21 21.16
N ALA A 225 -5.15 16.57 20.79
CA ALA A 225 -6.03 17.45 21.58
C ALA A 225 -6.34 16.81 22.93
N VAL A 226 -6.73 15.54 22.93
CA VAL A 226 -6.99 14.75 24.17
C VAL A 226 -5.77 14.70 25.06
N ALA A 227 -4.58 14.45 24.51
CA ALA A 227 -3.33 14.45 25.27
C ALA A 227 -2.99 15.80 25.92
N ARG A 228 -3.54 16.89 25.42
CA ARG A 228 -3.41 18.24 25.97
C ARG A 228 -4.58 18.63 26.88
N GLY A 229 -5.54 17.73 27.11
CA GLY A 229 -6.73 18.00 27.91
C GLY A 229 -7.88 18.70 27.17
N ASP A 230 -7.77 18.88 25.85
CA ASP A 230 -8.89 19.40 25.01
C ASP A 230 -9.78 18.24 24.60
N LEU A 231 -10.87 18.05 25.31
CA LEU A 231 -11.87 17.02 25.10
C LEU A 231 -13.08 17.50 24.26
N THR A 232 -12.95 18.65 23.62
CA THR A 232 -14.04 19.24 22.80
C THR A 232 -13.99 18.78 21.35
N ARG A 233 -12.87 18.19 20.92
CA ARG A 233 -12.63 17.77 19.53
C ARG A 233 -13.04 16.34 19.31
N THR A 234 -13.69 16.09 18.18
CA THR A 234 -14.07 14.76 17.69
C THR A 234 -13.54 14.54 16.28
N VAL A 235 -13.36 13.28 15.90
CA VAL A 235 -13.00 12.91 14.52
C VAL A 235 -14.21 13.12 13.63
N THR A 236 -14.10 14.02 12.67
CA THR A 236 -15.21 14.47 11.82
C THR A 236 -15.15 13.92 10.40
N VAL A 237 -13.93 13.58 9.91
CA VAL A 237 -13.72 13.10 8.55
C VAL A 237 -14.58 11.87 8.23
N GLU A 238 -15.06 11.80 6.99
CA GLU A 238 -15.80 10.63 6.52
C GLU A 238 -14.90 9.39 6.51
N ALA A 239 -15.38 8.30 7.06
CA ALA A 239 -14.67 7.02 7.14
C ALA A 239 -15.64 5.88 6.85
N THR A 240 -15.11 4.76 6.36
CA THR A 240 -15.85 3.53 6.06
C THR A 240 -15.06 2.32 6.53
N GLY A 241 -15.74 1.18 6.75
CA GLY A 241 -15.08 -0.06 7.20
C GLY A 241 -14.41 0.10 8.56
N GLU A 242 -13.24 -0.49 8.74
CA GLU A 242 -12.47 -0.50 9.99
C GLU A 242 -12.08 0.92 10.47
N LEU A 243 -11.87 1.86 9.54
CA LEU A 243 -11.58 3.24 9.89
C LEU A 243 -12.80 3.97 10.45
N LEU A 244 -14.01 3.57 10.08
CA LEU A 244 -15.23 4.06 10.73
C LEU A 244 -15.33 3.54 12.17
N GLU A 245 -15.03 2.29 12.41
CA GLU A 245 -15.00 1.71 13.76
C GLU A 245 -13.96 2.42 14.64
N LEU A 246 -12.77 2.68 14.10
CA LEU A 246 -11.74 3.45 14.80
C LEU A 246 -12.21 4.88 15.11
N LYS A 247 -12.84 5.58 14.16
CA LYS A 247 -13.45 6.90 14.37
C LYS A 247 -14.46 6.87 15.52
N LEU A 248 -15.40 5.93 15.47
CA LEU A 248 -16.43 5.79 16.50
C LEU A 248 -15.82 5.48 17.87
N THR A 249 -14.84 4.60 17.93
CA THR A 249 -14.12 4.25 19.16
C THR A 249 -13.41 5.45 19.77
N VAL A 250 -12.69 6.23 18.95
CA VAL A 250 -12.01 7.44 19.41
C VAL A 250 -13.01 8.48 19.91
N ASN A 251 -14.11 8.71 19.18
CA ASN A 251 -15.13 9.66 19.59
C ASN A 251 -15.82 9.23 20.89
N THR A 252 -16.18 7.95 21.02
CA THR A 252 -16.75 7.40 22.27
C THR A 252 -15.77 7.57 23.45
N MET A 253 -14.48 7.35 23.25
CA MET A 253 -13.46 7.58 24.27
C MET A 253 -13.41 9.06 24.70
N VAL A 254 -13.44 9.98 23.73
CA VAL A 254 -13.45 11.43 24.02
C VAL A 254 -14.71 11.82 24.80
N ASP A 255 -15.88 11.34 24.40
CA ASP A 255 -17.16 11.62 25.06
C ASP A 255 -17.16 11.10 26.51
N GLN A 256 -16.63 9.88 26.74
CA GLN A 256 -16.52 9.31 28.08
C GLN A 256 -15.55 10.10 28.98
N LEU A 257 -14.39 10.50 28.42
CA LEU A 257 -13.41 11.34 29.14
C LEU A 257 -13.99 12.71 29.50
N SER A 258 -14.71 13.35 28.56
CA SER A 258 -15.35 14.64 28.79
C SER A 258 -16.41 14.54 29.89
N ALA A 259 -17.32 13.56 29.77
CA ALA A 259 -18.35 13.35 30.77
C ALA A 259 -17.77 13.04 32.16
N PHE A 260 -16.71 12.25 32.23
CA PHE A 260 -16.01 11.97 33.50
C PHE A 260 -15.38 13.24 34.09
N ALA A 261 -14.65 14.01 33.28
CA ALA A 261 -14.01 15.24 33.72
C ALA A 261 -15.03 16.28 34.22
N ASP A 262 -16.15 16.44 33.51
CA ASP A 262 -17.23 17.36 33.86
C ASP A 262 -17.89 16.95 35.20
N GLU A 263 -18.22 15.67 35.35
CA GLU A 263 -18.87 15.16 36.56
C GLU A 263 -17.94 15.22 37.81
N VAL A 264 -16.68 14.87 37.64
CA VAL A 264 -15.69 14.98 38.73
C VAL A 264 -15.48 16.44 39.14
N THR A 265 -15.37 17.34 38.13
CA THR A 265 -15.23 18.78 38.40
C THR A 265 -16.47 19.35 39.08
N ARG A 266 -17.68 18.93 38.67
CA ARG A 266 -18.93 19.33 39.31
C ARG A 266 -18.99 18.90 40.78
N VAL A 267 -18.72 17.60 41.04
CA VAL A 267 -18.73 17.08 42.42
C VAL A 267 -17.67 17.75 43.30
N ALA A 268 -16.47 17.96 42.76
CA ALA A 268 -15.40 18.65 43.48
C ALA A 268 -15.78 20.11 43.83
N ARG A 269 -16.47 20.82 42.92
CA ARG A 269 -16.93 22.18 43.17
C ARG A 269 -18.09 22.20 44.17
N GLU A 270 -19.12 21.38 44.01
CA GLU A 270 -20.25 21.25 44.92
C GLU A 270 -19.78 20.97 46.34
N VAL A 271 -19.00 19.93 46.50
CA VAL A 271 -18.55 19.46 47.84
C VAL A 271 -17.44 20.36 48.42
N GLY A 272 -16.42 20.70 47.58
CA GLY A 272 -15.22 21.38 48.08
C GLY A 272 -15.29 22.89 48.13
N THR A 273 -16.08 23.54 47.26
CA THR A 273 -16.15 25.00 47.14
C THR A 273 -17.50 25.56 47.62
N GLU A 274 -18.59 24.90 47.23
CA GLU A 274 -19.95 25.39 47.59
C GLU A 274 -20.49 24.79 48.89
N GLY A 275 -19.82 23.80 49.46
CA GLY A 275 -20.25 23.14 50.67
C GLY A 275 -21.56 22.35 50.53
N GLN A 276 -21.95 22.04 49.29
CA GLN A 276 -23.17 21.26 49.03
C GLN A 276 -22.85 19.77 49.13
N LEU A 277 -23.09 19.21 50.30
CA LEU A 277 -22.78 17.82 50.60
C LEU A 277 -23.80 16.85 50.00
N GLY A 278 -23.33 15.75 49.35
CA GLY A 278 -24.20 14.67 48.85
C GLY A 278 -24.21 14.55 47.34
N GLY A 279 -23.47 15.40 46.61
CA GLY A 279 -23.27 15.27 45.15
C GLY A 279 -22.61 13.94 44.77
N ARG A 280 -23.06 13.34 43.66
CA ARG A 280 -22.50 12.11 43.08
C ARG A 280 -22.23 12.30 41.61
N ALA A 281 -21.09 11.82 41.14
CA ALA A 281 -20.75 11.75 39.74
C ALA A 281 -21.59 10.66 39.06
N GLN A 282 -22.18 11.00 37.89
CA GLN A 282 -23.00 10.08 37.11
C GLN A 282 -22.50 10.05 35.66
N VAL A 283 -21.58 9.14 35.37
CA VAL A 283 -21.05 8.96 34.01
C VAL A 283 -21.68 7.73 33.37
N ARG A 284 -22.39 7.95 32.26
CA ARG A 284 -23.09 6.88 31.53
C ARG A 284 -22.13 6.13 30.61
N GLY A 285 -22.33 4.81 30.46
CA GLY A 285 -21.62 4.00 29.48
C GLY A 285 -20.16 3.69 29.82
N VAL A 286 -19.70 4.02 31.03
CA VAL A 286 -18.34 3.69 31.47
C VAL A 286 -18.24 2.27 32.04
N SER A 287 -17.11 1.62 31.79
CA SER A 287 -16.78 0.28 32.30
C SER A 287 -15.30 0.20 32.71
N GLY A 288 -14.90 -0.90 33.36
CA GLY A 288 -13.52 -1.10 33.80
C GLY A 288 -13.02 0.05 34.67
N VAL A 289 -11.80 0.50 34.44
CA VAL A 289 -11.11 1.50 35.30
C VAL A 289 -11.89 2.83 35.38
N TRP A 290 -12.59 3.25 34.34
CA TRP A 290 -13.40 4.49 34.39
C TRP A 290 -14.56 4.40 35.34
N LYS A 291 -15.21 3.22 35.39
CA LYS A 291 -16.26 2.95 36.38
C LYS A 291 -15.68 2.94 37.78
N ASP A 292 -14.54 2.27 37.99
CA ASP A 292 -13.89 2.19 39.30
C ASP A 292 -13.46 3.59 39.82
N LEU A 293 -12.96 4.45 38.93
CA LEU A 293 -12.62 5.84 39.25
C LEU A 293 -13.87 6.63 39.68
N THR A 294 -14.98 6.49 38.90
CA THR A 294 -16.26 7.14 39.25
C THR A 294 -16.79 6.66 40.60
N ASP A 295 -16.76 5.37 40.84
CA ASP A 295 -17.18 4.77 42.10
C ASP A 295 -16.30 5.24 43.27
N ASN A 296 -14.99 5.35 43.12
CA ASN A 296 -14.06 5.87 44.12
C ASN A 296 -14.33 7.35 44.43
N VAL A 297 -14.59 8.19 43.41
CA VAL A 297 -14.98 9.60 43.64
C VAL A 297 -16.29 9.67 44.41
N ASN A 298 -17.29 8.87 44.06
CA ASN A 298 -18.55 8.79 44.78
C ASN A 298 -18.41 8.31 46.19
N PHE A 299 -17.56 7.32 46.42
CA PHE A 299 -17.25 6.81 47.78
C PHE A 299 -16.59 7.88 48.65
N MET A 300 -15.59 8.60 48.10
CA MET A 300 -14.94 9.72 48.77
C MET A 300 -15.95 10.82 49.14
N ALA A 301 -16.77 11.27 48.18
CA ALA A 301 -17.77 12.29 48.40
C ALA A 301 -18.83 11.87 49.43
N SER A 302 -19.27 10.62 49.41
CA SER A 302 -20.23 10.05 50.34
C SER A 302 -19.66 9.98 51.77
N ASN A 303 -18.42 9.52 51.94
CA ASN A 303 -17.75 9.45 53.22
C ASN A 303 -17.55 10.83 53.85
N LEU A 304 -17.05 11.80 53.04
CA LEU A 304 -16.88 13.16 53.51
C LEU A 304 -18.23 13.79 53.90
N THR A 305 -19.26 13.56 53.11
CA THR A 305 -20.62 13.99 53.42
C THR A 305 -21.13 13.45 54.76
N SER A 306 -20.97 12.14 54.97
CA SER A 306 -21.43 11.47 56.19
C SER A 306 -20.67 11.95 57.45
N GLN A 307 -19.38 12.13 57.34
CA GLN A 307 -18.52 12.60 58.42
C GLN A 307 -18.87 14.06 58.80
N VAL A 308 -18.91 14.97 57.82
CA VAL A 308 -19.19 16.39 58.09
C VAL A 308 -20.62 16.59 58.61
N ARG A 309 -21.63 15.88 58.08
CA ARG A 309 -23.02 15.97 58.58
C ARG A 309 -23.13 15.45 60.01
N ASN A 310 -22.45 14.34 60.38
CA ASN A 310 -22.51 13.82 61.73
C ASN A 310 -21.78 14.74 62.73
N ILE A 311 -20.67 15.35 62.34
CA ILE A 311 -19.99 16.38 63.10
C ILE A 311 -20.91 17.57 63.33
N ALA A 312 -21.57 18.07 62.28
CA ALA A 312 -22.51 19.20 62.37
C ALA A 312 -23.74 18.88 63.26
N GLN A 313 -24.25 17.64 63.18
CA GLN A 313 -25.37 17.21 64.03
C GLN A 313 -24.96 17.22 65.53
N VAL A 314 -23.82 16.61 65.86
CA VAL A 314 -23.37 16.56 67.25
C VAL A 314 -23.02 17.94 67.79
N THR A 315 -22.34 18.78 67.00
CA THR A 315 -22.03 20.15 67.44
C THR A 315 -23.30 21.01 67.60
N THR A 316 -24.33 20.82 66.77
CA THR A 316 -25.65 21.49 66.93
C THR A 316 -26.39 20.97 68.16
N ALA A 317 -26.37 19.67 68.42
CA ALA A 317 -26.92 19.08 69.64
C ALA A 317 -26.28 19.67 70.93
N VAL A 318 -24.95 19.75 70.96
CA VAL A 318 -24.18 20.37 72.05
C VAL A 318 -24.57 21.85 72.21
N ALA A 319 -24.70 22.61 71.11
CA ALA A 319 -25.14 24.02 71.20
C ALA A 319 -26.56 24.19 71.72
N ASN A 320 -27.43 23.19 71.58
CA ASN A 320 -28.78 23.16 72.13
C ASN A 320 -28.86 22.53 73.53
N GLY A 321 -27.72 22.18 74.14
CA GLY A 321 -27.65 21.59 75.46
C GLY A 321 -27.85 20.07 75.52
N ASP A 322 -28.00 19.40 74.39
CA ASP A 322 -28.03 17.93 74.30
C ASP A 322 -26.60 17.37 74.25
N LEU A 323 -26.12 16.92 75.39
CA LEU A 323 -24.78 16.33 75.60
C LEU A 323 -24.79 14.81 75.50
N SER A 324 -25.89 14.21 75.06
CA SER A 324 -25.99 12.75 74.92
C SER A 324 -25.47 12.25 73.56
N GLN A 325 -25.35 13.12 72.61
CA GLN A 325 -24.96 12.77 71.23
C GLN A 325 -23.47 12.72 71.03
N LYS A 326 -22.99 11.68 70.32
CA LYS A 326 -21.58 11.52 69.93
C LYS A 326 -21.40 11.29 68.51
N ILE A 327 -20.23 11.63 67.96
CA ILE A 327 -19.81 11.30 66.60
C ILE A 327 -19.54 9.80 66.56
N THR A 328 -20.35 9.04 65.79
CA THR A 328 -20.30 7.60 65.65
C THR A 328 -19.75 7.13 64.32
N VAL A 329 -19.75 7.99 63.27
CA VAL A 329 -19.27 7.63 61.94
C VAL A 329 -17.83 7.12 61.95
N ASP A 330 -17.53 6.16 61.06
CA ASP A 330 -16.16 5.69 60.87
C ASP A 330 -15.33 6.82 60.27
N ALA A 331 -14.17 7.10 60.83
CA ALA A 331 -13.26 8.15 60.44
C ALA A 331 -11.81 7.69 60.59
N LYS A 332 -10.92 8.21 59.75
CA LYS A 332 -9.50 7.91 59.76
C LYS A 332 -8.69 9.21 59.70
N GLY A 333 -7.39 9.13 60.07
CA GLY A 333 -6.48 10.28 60.00
C GLY A 333 -6.96 11.47 60.82
N GLU A 334 -6.83 12.67 60.33
CA GLU A 334 -7.17 13.95 60.97
C GLU A 334 -8.66 14.04 61.36
N ILE A 335 -9.54 13.44 60.59
CA ILE A 335 -10.99 13.41 60.93
C ILE A 335 -11.26 12.51 62.16
N LEU A 336 -10.48 11.45 62.39
CA LEU A 336 -10.55 10.63 63.59
C LEU A 336 -10.09 11.42 64.81
N GLU A 337 -9.03 12.20 64.71
CA GLU A 337 -8.57 13.09 65.78
C GLU A 337 -9.65 14.14 66.14
N LEU A 338 -10.26 14.78 65.10
CA LEU A 338 -11.36 15.70 65.30
C LEU A 338 -12.56 15.04 66.01
N LYS A 339 -12.96 13.83 65.53
CA LYS A 339 -13.98 13.01 66.20
C LYS A 339 -13.68 12.77 67.65
N SER A 340 -12.46 12.33 67.99
CA SER A 340 -12.01 12.04 69.35
C SER A 340 -12.04 13.29 70.20
N THR A 341 -11.56 14.41 69.65
CA THR A 341 -11.53 15.70 70.37
C THR A 341 -12.93 16.18 70.72
N ILE A 342 -13.84 16.15 69.73
CA ILE A 342 -15.24 16.58 69.95
C ILE A 342 -15.94 15.64 70.93
N ASN A 343 -15.78 14.32 70.82
CA ASN A 343 -16.39 13.38 71.79
C ASN A 343 -15.85 13.56 73.18
N THR A 344 -14.54 13.81 73.36
CA THR A 344 -13.96 14.15 74.63
C THR A 344 -14.51 15.45 75.20
N MET A 345 -14.67 16.48 74.38
CA MET A 345 -15.29 17.73 74.81
C MET A 345 -16.75 17.52 75.30
N VAL A 346 -17.53 16.72 74.51
CA VAL A 346 -18.92 16.39 74.91
C VAL A 346 -18.93 15.65 76.30
N ASP A 347 -18.04 14.68 76.49
CA ASP A 347 -17.92 13.95 77.73
C ASP A 347 -17.57 14.89 78.91
N GLN A 348 -16.64 15.81 78.73
CA GLN A 348 -16.29 16.81 79.74
C GLN A 348 -17.41 17.76 80.09
N LEU A 349 -18.13 18.26 79.06
CA LEU A 349 -19.30 19.11 79.29
C LEU A 349 -20.44 18.38 79.98
N SER A 350 -20.69 17.11 79.63
CA SER A 350 -21.71 16.29 80.29
C SER A 350 -21.33 16.08 81.81
N ALA A 351 -20.10 15.68 82.06
CA ALA A 351 -19.65 15.52 83.43
C ALA A 351 -19.72 16.81 84.28
N PHE A 352 -19.40 17.96 83.65
CA PHE A 352 -19.56 19.26 84.26
C PHE A 352 -21.04 19.59 84.56
N ALA A 353 -21.94 19.40 83.61
CA ALA A 353 -23.37 19.62 83.76
C ALA A 353 -23.98 18.73 84.85
N ASP A 354 -23.60 17.46 84.90
CA ASP A 354 -24.04 16.53 85.96
C ASP A 354 -23.57 16.96 87.32
N GLU A 355 -22.33 17.40 87.42
CA GLU A 355 -21.76 17.87 88.71
C GLU A 355 -22.39 19.16 89.15
N VAL A 356 -22.62 20.13 88.21
CA VAL A 356 -23.35 21.38 88.54
C VAL A 356 -24.76 21.06 89.00
N THR A 357 -25.47 20.16 88.33
CA THR A 357 -26.82 19.73 88.70
C THR A 357 -26.85 19.03 90.04
N ARG A 358 -25.88 18.19 90.35
CA ARG A 358 -25.70 17.53 91.65
C ARG A 358 -25.54 18.56 92.76
N VAL A 359 -24.59 19.52 92.56
CA VAL A 359 -24.34 20.58 93.60
C VAL A 359 -25.58 21.48 93.72
N ALA A 360 -26.24 21.86 92.67
CA ALA A 360 -27.46 22.66 92.70
C ALA A 360 -28.60 21.92 93.46
N ARG A 361 -28.74 20.60 93.34
CA ARG A 361 -29.71 19.78 94.06
C ARG A 361 -29.36 19.65 95.52
N GLU A 362 -28.06 19.35 95.83
CA GLU A 362 -27.59 19.25 97.21
C GLU A 362 -27.77 20.54 97.95
N VAL A 363 -27.43 21.70 97.38
CA VAL A 363 -27.56 23.02 97.99
C VAL A 363 -29.01 23.50 98.04
N GLY A 364 -29.75 23.41 96.88
CA GLY A 364 -31.07 24.00 96.73
C GLY A 364 -32.19 23.17 97.28
N THR A 365 -32.12 21.82 97.26
CA THR A 365 -33.20 20.91 97.72
C THR A 365 -32.90 20.24 99.07
N GLU A 366 -31.65 19.89 99.32
CA GLU A 366 -31.27 19.17 100.52
C GLU A 366 -30.69 20.08 101.60
N GLY A 367 -30.45 21.38 101.32
CA GLY A 367 -29.95 22.38 102.29
C GLY A 367 -28.50 22.12 102.78
N ASN A 368 -27.77 21.29 102.12
CA ASN A 368 -26.41 20.94 102.48
C ASN A 368 -25.42 21.97 101.91
N LEU A 369 -25.00 22.99 102.71
CA LEU A 369 -24.15 24.09 102.30
C LEU A 369 -22.65 23.70 102.12
N GLY A 370 -22.30 22.43 102.25
CA GLY A 370 -20.91 21.94 102.14
C GLY A 370 -20.52 21.23 100.85
N GLY A 371 -21.41 21.19 99.85
CA GLY A 371 -21.17 20.55 98.53
C GLY A 371 -20.08 21.28 97.78
N ARG A 372 -18.92 20.73 97.64
CA ARG A 372 -17.83 21.18 96.75
C ARG A 372 -17.81 20.35 95.50
N PRO A 373 -17.60 20.98 94.32
CA PRO A 373 -17.35 20.20 93.11
C PRO A 373 -16.16 19.27 93.31
N SER A 374 -16.36 17.98 93.08
CA SER A 374 -15.24 17.01 93.10
C SER A 374 -14.33 17.29 91.95
N THR A 375 -13.21 17.99 92.21
CA THR A 375 -12.15 18.11 91.15
C THR A 375 -11.44 16.75 91.08
N GLY A 376 -12.03 15.89 90.25
CA GLY A 376 -11.41 14.63 89.88
C GLY A 376 -10.22 14.85 88.93
N THR A 377 -9.13 15.39 89.51
CA THR A 377 -7.84 15.32 88.83
C THR A 377 -7.28 13.94 89.03
N ARG A 378 -7.65 12.99 88.21
CA ARG A 378 -6.78 11.84 87.94
C ARG A 378 -5.56 12.38 87.21
N THR A 379 -4.46 12.59 87.94
CA THR A 379 -3.14 12.75 87.28
C THR A 379 -2.84 11.50 86.46
N PRO A 380 -2.56 11.64 85.21
CA PRO A 380 -2.04 10.53 84.42
C PRO A 380 -0.65 10.23 84.98
N SER A 381 -0.40 8.98 85.44
CA SER A 381 0.93 8.46 85.72
C SER A 381 1.89 8.73 84.57
N ALA A 382 3.03 9.34 84.94
CA ALA A 382 4.12 9.57 84.03
C ALA A 382 4.55 8.24 83.36
N GLY A 383 4.07 8.01 82.14
CA GLY A 383 4.61 6.98 81.23
C GLY A 383 5.87 7.54 80.56
N THR A 384 6.97 6.92 80.87
CA THR A 384 8.30 7.11 80.29
C THR A 384 8.29 7.14 78.76
N TRP A 385 8.83 8.23 78.20
CA TRP A 385 9.14 8.33 76.82
C TRP A 385 10.37 7.49 76.46
N PRO A 386 10.38 6.63 75.47
CA PRO A 386 11.62 6.09 74.93
C PRO A 386 12.29 7.10 74.04
N ALA A 387 13.56 7.32 74.29
CA ALA A 387 14.45 8.19 73.53
C ALA A 387 14.66 7.71 72.10
N GLY A 388 14.89 8.67 71.27
CA GLY A 388 15.07 8.69 69.84
C GLY A 388 15.89 7.61 69.19
N THR A 389 15.60 7.47 67.89
CA THR A 389 16.64 7.18 66.91
C THR A 389 16.43 8.07 65.71
N ARG A 390 17.41 8.91 65.44
CA ARG A 390 17.65 9.61 64.20
C ARG A 390 18.01 8.55 63.13
N ARG A 391 17.36 8.57 61.96
CA ARG A 391 18.03 8.64 60.68
C ARG A 391 17.02 9.04 59.62
#